data_5947359bbdaa7aab47706dd2c2c78748
#
_entry.id   5947359bbdaa7aab47706dd2c2c78748
#
_cell.length_a   1.000
_cell.length_b   1.000
_cell.length_c   1.000
_cell.angle_alpha   90.00
_cell.angle_beta   90.00
_cell.angle_gamma   90.00
#
_symmetry.space_group_name_H-M   'P 1'
#
loop_
_entity.id
_entity.type
_entity.pdbx_description
1 polymer ?
#
loop_
_entity_poly.entity_id
_entity_poly.type
_entity_poly.pdbx_seq_one_letter_code
_entity_poly.pdbx_strand_id
1 'polypeptide(L)'
;RWTDDRRLRRFRDPSTSHDWLWALNPVHGAVVPPADFGLAVRIRVRVGAHLVEDAFVCPRCGTEVVGRTASHALCCAAPQGTHGHYDARDQLLLAVHLADPGATPEAPEIIASHPALRPADIFTSAAIPGGMAALDVGIASPDAAGAGDDCVESMWRRKRGAYAEHFEEMRAVGVTYVPIVLSCY
;
A
#
# COMPACT_ATOMS: atom_id res chain seq x y z
N ARG A 1 15.00 4.16 24.07
CA ARG A 1 13.96 5.11 24.54
C ARG A 1 12.92 5.27 23.44
N TRP A 2 11.70 4.87 23.76
CA TRP A 2 10.57 4.75 22.84
C TRP A 2 9.78 6.06 22.65
N THR A 3 10.27 7.20 23.11
CA THR A 3 9.46 8.41 23.31
C THR A 3 9.30 9.32 22.11
N ASP A 4 10.10 9.18 21.05
CA ASP A 4 10.08 10.10 19.89
C ASP A 4 9.94 9.41 18.53
N ASP A 5 9.61 8.14 18.51
CA ASP A 5 9.45 7.44 17.25
C ASP A 5 8.06 7.76 16.62
N ARG A 6 8.04 8.38 15.43
CA ARG A 6 6.84 8.62 14.63
C ARG A 6 5.96 7.38 14.50
N ARG A 7 6.58 6.21 14.50
CA ARG A 7 5.95 4.89 14.39
C ARG A 7 5.12 4.54 15.62
N LEU A 8 5.61 4.89 16.83
CA LEU A 8 4.86 4.67 18.07
C LEU A 8 3.67 5.60 18.17
N ARG A 9 3.81 6.85 17.72
CA ARG A 9 2.68 7.77 17.65
C ARG A 9 1.57 7.17 16.79
N ARG A 10 1.95 6.63 15.64
CA ARG A 10 1.00 6.02 14.71
C ARG A 10 0.43 4.70 15.21
N PHE A 11 1.21 3.87 15.91
CA PHE A 11 0.70 2.68 16.58
C PHE A 11 -0.34 3.02 17.67
N ARG A 12 -0.18 4.19 18.31
CA ARG A 12 -1.10 4.69 19.33
C ARG A 12 -2.25 5.53 18.77
N ASP A 13 -2.19 5.88 17.50
CA ASP A 13 -3.22 6.66 16.85
C ASP A 13 -4.49 5.81 16.74
N PRO A 14 -5.61 6.21 17.36
CA PRO A 14 -6.85 5.46 17.30
C PRO A 14 -7.44 5.39 15.88
N SER A 15 -7.02 6.26 14.96
CA SER A 15 -7.39 6.18 13.54
C SER A 15 -6.67 5.06 12.78
N THR A 16 -5.59 4.52 13.35
CA THR A 16 -4.87 3.39 12.75
C THR A 16 -5.59 2.09 13.07
N SER A 17 -6.21 1.47 12.07
CA SER A 17 -6.87 0.18 12.25
C SER A 17 -5.86 -0.91 12.64
N HIS A 18 -6.19 -1.62 13.69
CA HIS A 18 -5.52 -2.85 14.11
C HIS A 18 -6.38 -4.09 13.81
N ASP A 19 -7.44 -3.92 13.02
CA ASP A 19 -8.43 -4.96 12.73
C ASP A 19 -7.80 -6.18 12.04
N TRP A 20 -6.67 -6.00 11.36
CA TRP A 20 -5.91 -7.11 10.79
C TRP A 20 -5.47 -8.14 11.85
N LEU A 21 -5.30 -7.75 13.13
CA LEU A 21 -5.01 -8.68 14.22
C LEU A 21 -6.22 -9.58 14.54
N TRP A 22 -7.43 -9.10 14.23
CA TRP A 22 -8.68 -9.81 14.46
C TRP A 22 -9.23 -10.47 13.20
N ALA A 23 -8.74 -10.07 12.03
CA ALA A 23 -9.11 -10.64 10.73
C ALA A 23 -8.60 -12.09 10.53
N LEU A 24 -7.82 -12.60 11.48
CA LEU A 24 -7.34 -13.98 11.53
C LEU A 24 -8.45 -14.92 12.00
N ASN A 25 -9.62 -14.83 11.36
CA ASN A 25 -10.74 -15.69 11.69
C ASN A 25 -10.57 -17.05 10.98
N PRO A 26 -10.34 -18.14 11.72
CA PRO A 26 -10.18 -19.47 11.14
C PRO A 26 -11.43 -19.95 10.38
N VAL A 27 -12.59 -19.33 10.61
CA VAL A 27 -13.84 -19.63 9.90
C VAL A 27 -13.76 -19.30 8.39
N HIS A 28 -12.89 -18.36 7.99
CA HIS A 28 -12.73 -17.97 6.58
C HIS A 28 -11.48 -18.55 5.91
N GLY A 29 -10.80 -19.51 6.54
CA GLY A 29 -9.63 -20.16 5.96
C GLY A 29 -8.35 -19.28 5.92
N ALA A 30 -8.43 -18.05 6.40
CA ALA A 30 -7.29 -17.14 6.48
C ALA A 30 -6.49 -17.37 7.77
N VAL A 31 -5.82 -18.50 7.86
CA VAL A 31 -4.91 -18.78 8.98
C VAL A 31 -3.51 -18.34 8.57
N VAL A 32 -3.03 -17.25 9.15
CA VAL A 32 -1.61 -16.89 9.04
C VAL A 32 -0.82 -17.87 9.89
N PRO A 33 0.21 -18.54 9.35
CA PRO A 33 1.06 -19.43 10.14
C PRO A 33 1.61 -18.70 11.39
N PRO A 34 1.71 -19.35 12.55
CA PRO A 34 2.14 -18.70 13.79
C PRO A 34 3.50 -17.99 13.68
N ALA A 35 4.42 -18.54 12.88
CA ALA A 35 5.71 -17.91 12.62
C ALA A 35 5.57 -16.58 11.88
N ASP A 36 4.74 -16.55 10.84
CA ASP A 36 4.50 -15.36 10.01
C ASP A 36 3.72 -14.31 10.81
N PHE A 37 2.76 -14.74 11.62
CA PHE A 37 2.06 -13.85 12.54
C PHE A 37 3.01 -13.23 13.56
N GLY A 38 3.84 -14.05 14.21
CA GLY A 38 4.85 -13.56 15.14
C GLY A 38 5.82 -12.58 14.49
N LEU A 39 6.21 -12.84 13.23
CA LEU A 39 7.05 -11.95 12.46
C LEU A 39 6.32 -10.63 12.13
N ALA A 40 5.09 -10.68 11.65
CA ALA A 40 4.28 -9.50 11.35
C ALA A 40 4.09 -8.61 12.58
N VAL A 41 3.79 -9.21 13.75
CA VAL A 41 3.70 -8.48 15.02
C VAL A 41 5.04 -7.82 15.38
N ARG A 42 6.16 -8.54 15.29
CA ARG A 42 7.49 -7.98 15.58
C ARG A 42 7.85 -6.82 14.67
N ILE A 43 7.56 -6.94 13.37
CA ILE A 43 7.75 -5.86 12.40
C ILE A 43 6.88 -4.67 12.82
N ARG A 44 5.63 -4.89 13.14
CA ARG A 44 4.66 -3.85 13.53
C ARG A 44 5.08 -3.11 14.79
N VAL A 45 5.48 -3.83 15.84
CA VAL A 45 5.91 -3.25 17.12
C VAL A 45 7.41 -2.97 17.18
N ARG A 46 8.16 -3.37 16.15
CA ARG A 46 9.62 -3.20 16.03
C ARG A 46 10.44 -3.74 17.20
N VAL A 47 9.97 -4.80 17.81
CA VAL A 47 10.67 -5.47 18.91
C VAL A 47 11.31 -6.74 18.38
N GLY A 48 12.64 -6.81 18.51
CA GLY A 48 13.41 -8.03 18.24
C GLY A 48 13.31 -8.57 16.82
N ALA A 49 12.96 -7.73 15.84
CA ALA A 49 12.95 -8.10 14.43
C ALA A 49 14.37 -8.05 13.85
N HIS A 50 15.25 -8.91 14.35
CA HIS A 50 16.56 -9.18 13.73
C HIS A 50 16.34 -10.00 12.47
N LEU A 51 15.76 -9.36 11.45
CA LEU A 51 15.41 -10.01 10.17
C LEU A 51 16.58 -10.06 9.21
N VAL A 52 17.56 -9.21 9.43
CA VAL A 52 18.74 -9.06 8.58
C VAL A 52 19.97 -8.79 9.45
N GLU A 53 21.13 -8.95 8.91
CA GLU A 53 22.39 -8.57 9.55
C GLU A 53 22.44 -7.07 9.82
N ASP A 54 23.36 -6.64 10.68
CA ASP A 54 23.50 -5.24 11.10
C ASP A 54 23.75 -4.28 9.92
N ALA A 55 24.45 -4.75 8.90
CA ALA A 55 24.65 -4.04 7.64
C ALA A 55 24.74 -5.02 6.49
N PHE A 56 24.15 -4.71 5.35
CA PHE A 56 24.25 -5.48 4.11
C PHE A 56 24.09 -4.56 2.90
N VAL A 57 24.59 -5.01 1.76
CA VAL A 57 24.31 -4.33 0.48
C VAL A 57 23.03 -4.90 -0.11
N CYS A 58 22.07 -4.03 -0.37
CA CYS A 58 20.82 -4.47 -0.98
C CYS A 58 21.08 -5.03 -2.39
N PRO A 59 20.75 -6.31 -2.66
CA PRO A 59 21.02 -6.92 -3.96
C PRO A 59 20.19 -6.30 -5.09
N ARG A 60 19.15 -5.51 -4.77
CA ARG A 60 18.28 -4.86 -5.75
C ARG A 60 18.76 -3.48 -6.16
N CYS A 61 19.10 -2.62 -5.19
CA CYS A 61 19.46 -1.22 -5.47
C CYS A 61 20.95 -0.92 -5.25
N GLY A 62 21.75 -1.86 -4.74
CA GLY A 62 23.16 -1.67 -4.44
C GLY A 62 23.46 -0.75 -3.23
N THR A 63 22.42 -0.23 -2.57
CA THR A 63 22.60 0.66 -1.41
C THR A 63 23.02 -0.15 -0.19
N GLU A 64 24.01 0.36 0.54
CA GLU A 64 24.35 -0.18 1.86
C GLU A 64 23.20 0.15 2.83
N VAL A 65 22.66 -0.90 3.44
CA VAL A 65 21.54 -0.81 4.40
C VAL A 65 22.08 -1.08 5.77
N VAL A 66 21.95 -0.11 6.65
CA VAL A 66 22.32 -0.22 8.06
C VAL A 66 21.08 -0.36 8.91
N GLY A 67 21.06 -1.35 9.76
CA GLY A 67 19.97 -1.60 10.70
C GLY A 67 19.35 -2.99 10.54
N ARG A 68 18.79 -3.47 11.63
CA ARG A 68 18.29 -4.85 11.77
C ARG A 68 16.83 -5.03 11.37
N THR A 69 16.17 -3.95 10.94
CA THR A 69 14.78 -4.01 10.50
C THR A 69 14.70 -4.19 8.99
N ALA A 70 13.71 -4.89 8.50
CA ALA A 70 13.49 -5.04 7.05
C ALA A 70 12.93 -3.77 6.37
N SER A 71 13.04 -2.61 7.02
CA SER A 71 12.47 -1.34 6.53
C SER A 71 12.90 -0.99 5.12
N HIS A 72 14.16 -1.25 4.77
CA HIS A 72 14.65 -1.00 3.42
C HIS A 72 13.91 -1.86 2.38
N ALA A 73 13.62 -3.12 2.69
CA ALA A 73 12.89 -4.00 1.77
C ALA A 73 11.47 -3.48 1.44
N LEU A 74 10.86 -2.76 2.39
CA LEU A 74 9.54 -2.17 2.23
C LEU A 74 9.55 -0.83 1.46
N CYS A 75 10.71 -0.17 1.34
CA CYS A 75 10.85 1.12 0.67
C CYS A 75 11.98 1.17 -0.36
N CYS A 76 12.52 0.03 -0.75
CA CYS A 76 13.57 -0.06 -1.76
C CYS A 76 13.07 0.50 -3.11
N ALA A 77 13.72 1.56 -3.58
CA ALA A 77 13.36 2.27 -4.82
C ALA A 77 13.94 1.62 -6.09
N ALA A 78 14.43 0.38 -6.03
CA ALA A 78 14.92 -0.31 -7.22
C ALA A 78 13.80 -0.44 -8.28
N PRO A 79 14.14 -0.46 -9.58
CA PRO A 79 13.15 -0.60 -10.66
C PRO A 79 12.23 -1.84 -10.51
N GLN A 80 12.70 -2.85 -9.79
CA GLN A 80 11.93 -4.06 -9.47
C GLN A 80 11.26 -4.00 -8.07
N GLY A 81 11.32 -2.86 -7.38
CA GLY A 81 10.67 -2.62 -6.07
C GLY A 81 9.14 -2.63 -6.12
N THR A 82 8.57 -2.78 -7.32
CA THR A 82 7.14 -2.88 -7.59
C THR A 82 6.52 -4.22 -7.17
N HIS A 83 7.30 -5.26 -6.83
CA HIS A 83 6.73 -6.57 -6.47
C HIS A 83 5.76 -6.47 -5.29
N GLY A 84 6.13 -5.80 -4.20
CA GLY A 84 5.23 -5.63 -3.07
C GLY A 84 3.96 -4.82 -3.42
N HIS A 85 4.06 -3.90 -4.35
CA HIS A 85 2.91 -3.16 -4.89
C HIS A 85 1.98 -4.09 -5.68
N TYR A 86 2.54 -4.90 -6.61
CA TYR A 86 1.74 -5.86 -7.38
C TYR A 86 1.10 -6.92 -6.49
N ASP A 87 1.84 -7.45 -5.51
CA ASP A 87 1.28 -8.40 -4.55
C ASP A 87 0.09 -7.79 -3.79
N ALA A 88 0.22 -6.56 -3.30
CA ALA A 88 -0.86 -5.85 -2.60
C ALA A 88 -2.05 -5.56 -3.53
N ARG A 89 -1.78 -5.12 -4.77
CA ARG A 89 -2.81 -4.93 -5.80
C ARG A 89 -3.57 -6.21 -6.08
N ASP A 90 -2.85 -7.32 -6.30
CA ASP A 90 -3.44 -8.60 -6.68
C ASP A 90 -4.29 -9.18 -5.55
N GLN A 91 -3.85 -9.05 -4.30
CA GLN A 91 -4.67 -9.42 -3.14
C GLN A 91 -5.93 -8.56 -3.01
N LEU A 92 -5.82 -7.26 -3.26
CA LEU A 92 -6.97 -6.37 -3.28
C LEU A 92 -7.93 -6.71 -4.44
N LEU A 93 -7.40 -7.02 -5.63
CA LEU A 93 -8.20 -7.44 -6.78
C LEU A 93 -8.99 -8.70 -6.49
N LEU A 94 -8.38 -9.70 -5.83
CA LEU A 94 -9.09 -10.90 -5.39
C LEU A 94 -10.26 -10.56 -4.47
N ALA A 95 -10.07 -9.63 -3.53
CA ALA A 95 -11.16 -9.19 -2.66
C ALA A 95 -12.25 -8.43 -3.43
N VAL A 96 -11.87 -7.59 -4.39
CA VAL A 96 -12.81 -6.86 -5.24
C VAL A 96 -13.62 -7.81 -6.12
N HIS A 97 -13.04 -8.88 -6.64
CA HIS A 97 -13.72 -9.88 -7.47
C HIS A 97 -14.89 -10.59 -6.74
N LEU A 98 -14.89 -10.59 -5.40
CA LEU A 98 -16.04 -11.11 -4.64
C LEU A 98 -17.30 -10.26 -4.85
N ALA A 99 -17.16 -8.97 -5.12
CA ALA A 99 -18.26 -8.04 -5.33
C ALA A 99 -18.45 -7.65 -6.82
N ASP A 100 -17.37 -7.67 -7.57
CA ASP A 100 -17.34 -7.32 -9.00
C ASP A 100 -16.43 -8.30 -9.77
N PRO A 101 -16.95 -9.43 -10.24
CA PRO A 101 -16.18 -10.38 -11.04
C PRO A 101 -15.64 -9.79 -12.36
N GLY A 102 -16.18 -8.65 -12.80
CA GLY A 102 -15.73 -7.93 -14.00
C GLY A 102 -14.60 -6.93 -13.75
N ALA A 103 -14.13 -6.78 -12.50
CA ALA A 103 -13.00 -5.91 -12.19
C ALA A 103 -11.74 -6.31 -12.96
N THR A 104 -10.99 -5.32 -13.44
CA THR A 104 -9.77 -5.56 -14.24
C THR A 104 -8.57 -4.84 -13.63
N PRO A 105 -7.36 -5.42 -13.73
CA PRO A 105 -6.15 -4.70 -13.40
C PRO A 105 -5.80 -3.71 -14.54
N GLU A 106 -5.14 -2.61 -14.17
CA GLU A 106 -4.46 -1.68 -15.08
C GLU A 106 -5.32 -1.23 -16.28
N ALA A 107 -6.51 -0.69 -16.03
CA ALA A 107 -7.35 -0.18 -17.12
C ALA A 107 -6.66 0.98 -17.86
N PRO A 108 -6.38 0.81 -19.16
CA PRO A 108 -5.83 1.86 -20.02
C PRO A 108 -6.92 2.85 -20.48
N GLU A 109 -6.47 3.99 -21.01
CA GLU A 109 -7.33 4.91 -21.80
C GLU A 109 -8.50 5.54 -21.01
N ILE A 110 -8.45 5.52 -19.67
CA ILE A 110 -9.46 6.19 -18.83
C ILE A 110 -9.41 7.71 -19.04
N ILE A 111 -8.23 8.25 -19.33
CA ILE A 111 -7.98 9.66 -19.61
C ILE A 111 -7.75 9.81 -21.10
N ALA A 112 -8.76 10.19 -21.84
CA ALA A 112 -8.72 10.27 -23.32
C ALA A 112 -7.68 11.30 -23.81
N SER A 113 -7.52 12.41 -23.08
CA SER A 113 -6.49 13.42 -23.41
C SER A 113 -5.06 12.91 -23.21
N HIS A 114 -4.86 11.89 -22.37
CA HIS A 114 -3.57 11.29 -22.05
C HIS A 114 -3.65 9.76 -21.92
N PRO A 115 -3.85 9.04 -23.03
CA PRO A 115 -4.13 7.60 -23.03
C PRO A 115 -2.99 6.73 -22.48
N ALA A 116 -1.78 7.30 -22.38
CA ALA A 116 -0.63 6.60 -21.78
C ALA A 116 -0.66 6.59 -20.25
N LEU A 117 -1.44 7.46 -19.62
CA LEU A 117 -1.58 7.48 -18.16
C LEU A 117 -2.38 6.25 -17.69
N ARG A 118 -2.00 5.76 -16.52
CA ARG A 118 -2.60 4.58 -15.87
C ARG A 118 -3.10 4.96 -14.48
N PRO A 119 -4.28 5.61 -14.37
CA PRO A 119 -4.81 6.06 -13.08
C PRO A 119 -5.40 4.92 -12.24
N ALA A 120 -5.54 3.72 -12.80
CA ALA A 120 -6.16 2.58 -12.13
C ALA A 120 -5.19 1.40 -12.06
N ASP A 121 -4.82 1.00 -10.86
CA ASP A 121 -4.26 -0.33 -10.60
C ASP A 121 -5.36 -1.40 -10.64
N ILE A 122 -6.60 -1.02 -10.22
CA ILE A 122 -7.81 -1.85 -10.32
C ILE A 122 -8.96 -0.96 -10.81
N PHE A 123 -9.69 -1.45 -11.81
CA PHE A 123 -10.87 -0.79 -12.34
C PHE A 123 -12.11 -1.61 -12.00
N THR A 124 -13.10 -1.01 -11.33
CA THR A 124 -14.24 -1.76 -10.77
C THR A 124 -15.51 -0.92 -10.65
N SER A 125 -16.66 -1.57 -10.76
CA SER A 125 -17.98 -1.00 -10.48
C SER A 125 -18.42 -1.16 -9.00
N ALA A 126 -17.70 -1.95 -8.21
CA ALA A 126 -18.13 -2.29 -6.85
C ALA A 126 -17.88 -1.19 -5.81
N ALA A 127 -16.96 -0.27 -6.08
CA ALA A 127 -16.52 0.71 -5.07
C ALA A 127 -17.38 1.98 -5.00
N ILE A 128 -18.10 2.30 -6.08
CA ILE A 128 -18.90 3.53 -6.20
C ILE A 128 -20.31 3.18 -6.71
N PRO A 129 -21.36 3.51 -5.96
CA PRO A 129 -22.73 3.27 -6.42
C PRO A 129 -23.04 3.99 -7.74
N GLY A 130 -23.41 3.22 -8.76
CA GLY A 130 -23.81 3.75 -10.06
C GLY A 130 -22.69 4.30 -10.94
N GLY A 131 -21.42 4.05 -10.60
CA GLY A 131 -20.26 4.50 -11.36
C GLY A 131 -19.12 3.49 -11.36
N MET A 132 -18.07 3.83 -12.09
CA MET A 132 -16.81 3.07 -12.11
C MET A 132 -15.79 3.73 -11.19
N ALA A 133 -14.96 2.94 -10.55
CA ALA A 133 -13.84 3.42 -9.75
C ALA A 133 -12.50 3.03 -10.38
N ALA A 134 -11.61 4.00 -10.45
CA ALA A 134 -10.19 3.81 -10.74
C ALA A 134 -9.45 3.77 -9.39
N LEU A 135 -9.19 2.57 -8.87
CA LEU A 135 -8.49 2.37 -7.61
C LEU A 135 -6.98 2.40 -7.89
N ASP A 136 -6.27 3.32 -7.25
CA ASP A 136 -4.82 3.50 -7.38
C ASP A 136 -4.13 3.12 -6.05
N VAL A 137 -3.53 1.93 -6.02
CA VAL A 137 -2.93 1.34 -4.81
C VAL A 137 -1.58 1.97 -4.51
N GLY A 138 -1.32 2.29 -3.26
CA GLY A 138 -0.03 2.77 -2.80
C GLY A 138 0.38 2.11 -1.49
N ILE A 139 1.67 1.84 -1.33
CA ILE A 139 2.23 1.38 -0.06
C ILE A 139 3.09 2.51 0.50
N ALA A 140 2.73 2.99 1.68
CA ALA A 140 3.45 4.05 2.38
C ALA A 140 4.32 3.48 3.50
N SER A 141 5.58 3.92 3.54
CA SER A 141 6.50 3.62 4.62
C SER A 141 6.92 4.91 5.34
N PRO A 142 6.86 4.97 6.67
CA PRO A 142 7.40 6.11 7.42
C PRO A 142 8.91 6.26 7.29
N ASP A 143 9.60 5.22 6.81
CA ASP A 143 11.05 5.23 6.57
C ASP A 143 11.41 5.68 5.15
N ALA A 144 10.42 5.88 4.26
CA ALA A 144 10.69 6.34 2.91
C ALA A 144 11.22 7.79 2.92
N ALA A 145 12.15 8.08 2.00
CA ALA A 145 12.62 9.44 1.79
C ALA A 145 11.43 10.36 1.44
N GLY A 146 11.30 11.47 2.16
CA GLY A 146 10.18 12.40 1.98
C GLY A 146 8.85 11.95 2.62
N ALA A 147 8.83 10.87 3.39
CA ALA A 147 7.69 10.55 4.24
C ALA A 147 7.50 11.69 5.25
N GLY A 148 6.37 12.38 5.20
CA GLY A 148 6.00 13.37 6.21
C GLY A 148 5.69 12.74 7.57
N ASP A 149 5.17 13.51 8.51
CA ASP A 149 4.74 12.99 9.81
C ASP A 149 3.64 11.94 9.66
N ASP A 150 2.76 12.10 8.70
CA ASP A 150 1.83 11.06 8.22
C ASP A 150 2.20 10.62 6.80
N CYS A 151 2.84 9.46 6.70
CA CYS A 151 3.27 8.92 5.41
C CYS A 151 2.09 8.45 4.54
N VAL A 152 0.96 8.05 5.14
CA VAL A 152 -0.24 7.64 4.40
C VAL A 152 -0.91 8.86 3.78
N GLU A 153 -1.13 9.90 4.58
CA GLU A 153 -1.71 11.15 4.09
C GLU A 153 -0.81 11.80 3.02
N SER A 154 0.51 11.80 3.23
CA SER A 154 1.48 12.31 2.26
C SER A 154 1.41 11.56 0.93
N MET A 155 1.34 10.24 0.97
CA MET A 155 1.18 9.39 -0.22
C MET A 155 -0.17 9.63 -0.90
N TRP A 156 -1.25 9.71 -0.12
CA TRP A 156 -2.59 9.95 -0.63
C TRP A 156 -2.68 11.30 -1.37
N ARG A 157 -2.13 12.37 -0.78
CA ARG A 157 -2.06 13.70 -1.44
C ARG A 157 -1.24 13.65 -2.71
N ARG A 158 -0.10 12.95 -2.70
CA ARG A 158 0.75 12.79 -3.88
C ARG A 158 0.01 12.09 -5.01
N LYS A 159 -0.70 10.98 -4.73
CA LYS A 159 -1.48 10.26 -5.73
C LYS A 159 -2.62 11.12 -6.28
N ARG A 160 -3.36 11.80 -5.42
CA ARG A 160 -4.40 12.73 -5.87
C ARG A 160 -3.84 13.88 -6.71
N GLY A 161 -2.72 14.44 -6.32
CA GLY A 161 -2.06 15.52 -7.07
C GLY A 161 -1.63 15.09 -8.46
N ALA A 162 -1.19 13.84 -8.63
CA ALA A 162 -0.73 13.32 -9.91
C ALA A 162 -1.81 13.30 -11.00
N TYR A 163 -3.10 13.19 -10.62
CA TYR A 163 -4.23 13.12 -11.55
C TYR A 163 -5.24 14.24 -11.36
N ALA A 164 -4.93 15.26 -10.56
CA ALA A 164 -5.89 16.31 -10.19
C ALA A 164 -6.49 17.04 -11.40
N GLU A 165 -5.68 17.31 -12.42
CA GLU A 165 -6.11 17.98 -13.66
C GLU A 165 -7.05 17.14 -14.53
N HIS A 166 -7.09 15.82 -14.32
CA HIS A 166 -7.89 14.89 -15.10
C HIS A 166 -9.19 14.46 -14.41
N PHE A 167 -9.45 14.91 -13.19
CA PHE A 167 -10.64 14.46 -12.43
C PHE A 167 -11.95 14.79 -13.12
N GLU A 168 -12.06 15.95 -13.77
CA GLU A 168 -13.28 16.33 -14.49
C GLU A 168 -13.48 15.46 -15.73
N GLU A 169 -12.40 15.16 -16.46
CA GLU A 169 -12.45 14.29 -17.64
C GLU A 169 -12.87 12.87 -17.26
N MET A 170 -12.26 12.32 -16.20
CA MET A 170 -12.63 10.99 -15.66
C MET A 170 -14.09 10.96 -15.22
N ARG A 171 -14.55 12.01 -14.52
CA ARG A 171 -15.93 12.12 -14.03
C ARG A 171 -16.93 12.21 -15.20
N ALA A 172 -16.57 12.89 -16.28
CA ALA A 172 -17.43 13.01 -17.47
C ALA A 172 -17.72 11.66 -18.13
N VAL A 173 -16.85 10.67 -17.97
CA VAL A 173 -17.05 9.29 -18.43
C VAL A 173 -17.52 8.34 -17.32
N GLY A 174 -17.99 8.87 -16.19
CA GLY A 174 -18.55 8.10 -15.07
C GLY A 174 -17.50 7.40 -14.20
N VAL A 175 -16.23 7.83 -14.25
CA VAL A 175 -15.13 7.24 -13.49
C VAL A 175 -14.74 8.16 -12.34
N THR A 176 -14.63 7.58 -11.13
CA THR A 176 -14.10 8.27 -9.95
C THR A 176 -12.72 7.71 -9.60
N TYR A 177 -11.75 8.60 -9.46
CA TYR A 177 -10.41 8.23 -9.00
C TYR A 177 -10.36 8.08 -7.48
N VAL A 178 -9.89 6.93 -7.01
CA VAL A 178 -9.85 6.58 -5.59
C VAL A 178 -8.47 6.03 -5.22
N PRO A 179 -7.59 6.84 -4.59
CA PRO A 179 -6.33 6.32 -4.07
C PRO A 179 -6.58 5.47 -2.82
N ILE A 180 -6.00 4.27 -2.83
CA ILE A 180 -5.96 3.34 -1.70
C ILE A 180 -4.54 3.28 -1.19
N VAL A 181 -4.30 3.79 0.00
CA VAL A 181 -2.96 3.82 0.58
C VAL A 181 -2.87 2.89 1.76
N LEU A 182 -2.03 1.88 1.63
CA LEU A 182 -1.72 0.92 2.66
C LEU A 182 -0.45 1.35 3.41
N SER A 183 -0.48 1.27 4.73
CA SER A 183 0.73 1.41 5.53
C SER A 183 1.45 0.08 5.62
N CYS A 184 2.76 0.07 5.43
CA CYS A 184 3.57 -1.12 5.64
C CYS A 184 3.92 -1.39 7.13
N TYR A 185 3.30 -0.64 8.05
CA TYR A 185 3.41 -0.81 9.50
C TYR A 185 2.05 -0.80 10.18
#